data_3a570e26a66cbbf60272f422e86c5658
#
_entry.id   3a570e26a66cbbf60272f422e86c5658
#
_cell.length_a   1.000
_cell.length_b   1.000
_cell.length_c   1.000
_cell.angle_alpha   90.00
_cell.angle_beta   90.00
_cell.angle_gamma   90.00
#
_symmetry.space_group_name_H-M   'P 1'
#
loop_
_entity.id
_entity.type
_entity.pdbx_description
1 polymer ?
#
loop_
_entity_poly.entity_id
_entity_poly.type
_entity_poly.pdbx_seq_one_letter_code
_entity_poly.pdbx_strand_id
1 'polypeptide(L)'
;NSSGALVAVLCFLTGTLDESIEGTMRLAVIGAVALVCIGVIGLGIVESREDDDLRRARQEASNYKYAKSWLALFLPVAYCLLDAAGTFADTFVLDLLAGKAEAAGLFATAEECSSYAASSANCAYELTFLFAAVCCVIYVALIKKERFTVKQEGPKYIGALCETAGQFAYIFALSDTAHAAISAPIISAYCVASVVWSRIFLKEKLSWKHYAMILLVVIGIVMLGVFDI
;
A
#
# COMPACT_ATOMS: atom_id res chain seq x y z
N ASN A 1 -6.93 4.19 -1.52
CA ASN A 1 -5.83 3.30 -1.84
C ASN A 1 -6.22 2.24 -2.87
N SER A 2 -6.14 2.61 -4.14
CA SER A 2 -6.49 1.72 -5.25
C SER A 2 -5.25 1.16 -5.97
N SER A 3 -4.05 1.44 -5.41
CA SER A 3 -2.78 1.03 -6.02
C SER A 3 -2.64 -0.48 -6.12
N GLY A 4 -2.95 -1.22 -5.05
CA GLY A 4 -2.90 -2.68 -5.08
C GLY A 4 -3.89 -3.32 -6.05
N ALA A 5 -5.06 -2.69 -6.28
CA ALA A 5 -5.96 -3.11 -7.35
C ALA A 5 -5.31 -2.95 -8.73
N LEU A 6 -4.59 -1.83 -8.97
CA LEU A 6 -3.85 -1.60 -10.21
C LEU A 6 -2.67 -2.57 -10.36
N VAL A 7 -1.95 -2.86 -9.27
CA VAL A 7 -0.87 -3.88 -9.27
C VAL A 7 -1.42 -5.24 -9.66
N ALA A 8 -2.53 -5.68 -9.05
CA ALA A 8 -3.17 -6.94 -9.41
C ALA A 8 -3.54 -6.98 -10.91
N VAL A 9 -4.13 -5.91 -11.44
CA VAL A 9 -4.44 -5.82 -12.87
C VAL A 9 -3.18 -5.90 -13.73
N LEU A 10 -2.09 -5.22 -13.34
CA LEU A 10 -0.81 -5.30 -14.05
C LEU A 10 -0.23 -6.71 -14.01
N CYS A 11 -0.26 -7.39 -12.86
CA CYS A 11 0.19 -8.79 -12.73
C CYS A 11 -0.65 -9.72 -13.62
N PHE A 12 -1.97 -9.53 -13.71
CA PHE A 12 -2.82 -10.32 -14.61
C PHE A 12 -2.49 -10.07 -16.09
N LEU A 13 -2.22 -8.81 -16.47
CA LEU A 13 -1.90 -8.44 -17.86
C LEU A 13 -0.52 -8.93 -18.30
N THR A 14 0.43 -8.97 -17.40
CA THR A 14 1.81 -9.44 -17.65
C THR A 14 1.97 -10.95 -17.56
N GLY A 15 0.94 -11.67 -17.07
CA GLY A 15 0.99 -13.12 -16.93
C GLY A 15 1.89 -13.61 -15.79
N THR A 16 2.21 -12.75 -14.83
CA THR A 16 3.02 -13.10 -13.65
C THR A 16 2.25 -13.92 -12.59
N LEU A 17 1.02 -14.32 -12.87
CA LEU A 17 0.31 -15.32 -12.05
C LEU A 17 0.95 -16.69 -12.24
N ASP A 18 1.20 -17.36 -11.13
CA ASP A 18 1.73 -18.70 -11.14
C ASP A 18 0.91 -19.62 -12.07
N GLU A 19 1.58 -20.25 -13.02
CA GLU A 19 0.98 -21.20 -13.96
C GLU A 19 0.48 -22.47 -13.26
N SER A 20 0.87 -22.68 -11.99
CA SER A 20 0.42 -23.81 -11.17
C SER A 20 -1.05 -23.73 -10.78
N ILE A 21 -1.66 -22.53 -10.87
CA ILE A 21 -3.09 -22.31 -10.53
C ILE A 21 -3.94 -22.59 -11.77
N GLU A 22 -4.44 -23.81 -11.90
CA GLU A 22 -5.26 -24.23 -13.06
C GLU A 22 -6.78 -24.20 -12.80
N GLY A 23 -7.54 -23.99 -13.87
CA GLY A 23 -8.98 -24.24 -13.98
C GLY A 23 -9.86 -23.39 -13.08
N THR A 24 -10.74 -24.06 -12.31
CA THR A 24 -11.72 -23.41 -11.41
C THR A 24 -11.07 -22.61 -10.28
N MET A 25 -9.90 -23.03 -9.83
CA MET A 25 -9.13 -22.35 -8.78
C MET A 25 -8.66 -20.97 -9.25
N ARG A 26 -8.17 -20.86 -10.49
CA ARG A 26 -7.78 -19.60 -11.10
C ARG A 26 -8.94 -18.60 -11.19
N LEU A 27 -10.13 -19.09 -11.55
CA LEU A 27 -11.33 -18.25 -11.58
C LEU A 27 -11.75 -17.78 -10.18
N ALA A 28 -11.59 -18.62 -9.16
CA ALA A 28 -11.89 -18.27 -7.78
C ALA A 28 -10.92 -17.19 -7.25
N VAL A 29 -9.62 -17.32 -7.52
CA VAL A 29 -8.61 -16.32 -7.16
C VAL A 29 -8.89 -14.98 -7.88
N ILE A 30 -9.17 -15.01 -9.19
CA ILE A 30 -9.56 -13.81 -9.94
C ILE A 30 -10.80 -13.16 -9.34
N GLY A 31 -11.82 -13.95 -9.00
CA GLY A 31 -13.04 -13.47 -8.36
C GLY A 31 -12.77 -12.84 -7.00
N ALA A 32 -11.93 -13.46 -6.18
CA ALA A 32 -11.55 -12.96 -4.87
C ALA A 32 -10.76 -11.63 -4.97
N VAL A 33 -9.77 -11.55 -5.86
CA VAL A 33 -9.03 -10.31 -6.14
C VAL A 33 -10.00 -9.21 -6.61
N ALA A 34 -10.91 -9.52 -7.51
CA ALA A 34 -11.90 -8.56 -7.97
C ALA A 34 -12.81 -8.05 -6.83
N LEU A 35 -13.22 -8.91 -5.89
CA LEU A 35 -13.99 -8.52 -4.72
C LEU A 35 -13.22 -7.56 -3.82
N VAL A 36 -11.94 -7.86 -3.52
CA VAL A 36 -11.07 -6.96 -2.74
C VAL A 36 -10.93 -5.62 -3.44
N CYS A 37 -10.62 -5.61 -4.74
CA CYS A 37 -10.45 -4.39 -5.52
C CYS A 37 -11.72 -3.53 -5.54
N ILE A 38 -12.89 -4.14 -5.80
CA ILE A 38 -14.18 -3.44 -5.80
C ILE A 38 -14.48 -2.89 -4.41
N GLY A 39 -14.23 -3.65 -3.36
CA GLY A 39 -14.46 -3.24 -1.98
C GLY A 39 -13.57 -2.06 -1.57
N VAL A 40 -12.26 -2.11 -1.88
CA VAL A 40 -11.29 -1.04 -1.59
C VAL A 40 -11.62 0.24 -2.36
N ILE A 41 -11.86 0.14 -3.66
CA ILE A 41 -12.24 1.30 -4.49
C ILE A 41 -13.59 1.87 -4.03
N GLY A 42 -14.57 0.99 -3.77
CA GLY A 42 -15.88 1.36 -3.29
C GLY A 42 -15.83 2.07 -1.95
N LEU A 43 -14.99 1.57 -1.01
CA LEU A 43 -14.78 2.21 0.29
C LEU A 43 -14.22 3.62 0.12
N GLY A 44 -13.18 3.80 -0.70
CA GLY A 44 -12.62 5.12 -0.98
C GLY A 44 -13.63 6.09 -1.60
N ILE A 45 -14.52 5.62 -2.49
CA ILE A 45 -15.59 6.43 -3.06
C ILE A 45 -16.63 6.83 -2.00
N VAL A 46 -17.04 5.89 -1.14
CA VAL A 46 -18.01 6.14 -0.07
C VAL A 46 -17.44 7.14 0.92
N GLU A 47 -16.21 6.94 1.37
CA GLU A 47 -15.50 7.83 2.30
C GLU A 47 -15.35 9.25 1.72
N SER A 48 -14.95 9.36 0.45
CA SER A 48 -14.82 10.67 -0.20
C SER A 48 -16.15 11.45 -0.33
N ARG A 49 -17.27 10.76 -0.30
CA ARG A 49 -18.62 11.37 -0.46
C ARG A 49 -19.32 11.62 0.87
N GLU A 50 -19.12 10.78 1.87
CA GLU A 50 -19.88 10.76 3.10
C GLU A 50 -19.11 11.29 4.33
N ASP A 51 -17.80 11.53 4.20
CA ASP A 51 -17.01 12.11 5.27
C ASP A 51 -17.25 13.62 5.38
N ASP A 52 -18.07 14.00 6.37
CA ASP A 52 -18.40 15.40 6.64
C ASP A 52 -17.22 16.21 7.18
N ASP A 53 -16.26 15.58 7.86
CA ASP A 53 -15.10 16.27 8.40
C ASP A 53 -14.07 16.56 7.29
N LEU A 54 -13.87 15.64 6.35
CA LEU A 54 -13.15 15.90 5.12
C LEU A 54 -13.82 16.98 4.27
N ARG A 55 -15.15 16.99 4.22
CA ARG A 55 -15.92 18.02 3.53
C ARG A 55 -15.74 19.38 4.18
N ARG A 56 -15.76 19.46 5.53
CA ARG A 56 -15.49 20.71 6.28
C ARG A 56 -14.04 21.16 6.12
N ALA A 57 -13.06 20.26 6.24
CA ALA A 57 -11.65 20.59 6.04
C ALA A 57 -11.35 21.12 4.63
N ARG A 58 -12.06 20.63 3.60
CA ARG A 58 -11.97 21.16 2.23
C ARG A 58 -12.59 22.55 2.09
N GLN A 59 -13.52 22.92 2.97
CA GLN A 59 -14.20 24.23 2.98
C GLN A 59 -13.44 25.27 3.81
N GLU A 60 -12.47 24.88 4.62
CA GLU A 60 -11.62 25.85 5.33
C GLU A 60 -10.87 26.75 4.35
N ALA A 61 -10.77 28.05 4.72
CA ALA A 61 -10.22 29.07 3.84
C ALA A 61 -8.78 28.79 3.38
N SER A 62 -7.98 28.10 4.21
CA SER A 62 -6.61 27.69 3.90
C SER A 62 -6.54 26.62 2.79
N ASN A 63 -7.53 25.73 2.73
CA ASN A 63 -7.58 24.60 1.82
C ASN A 63 -8.49 24.86 0.60
N TYR A 64 -9.27 25.93 0.61
CA TYR A 64 -10.27 26.23 -0.40
C TYR A 64 -9.71 26.37 -1.82
N LYS A 65 -8.54 27.01 -1.95
CA LYS A 65 -7.82 27.12 -3.23
C LYS A 65 -7.39 25.78 -3.79
N TYR A 66 -6.91 24.89 -2.91
CA TYR A 66 -6.47 23.55 -3.27
C TYR A 66 -7.67 22.65 -3.62
N ALA A 67 -8.70 22.65 -2.78
CA ALA A 67 -9.89 21.82 -2.98
C ALA A 67 -10.66 22.12 -4.28
N LYS A 68 -10.61 23.36 -4.77
CA LYS A 68 -11.17 23.76 -6.07
C LYS A 68 -10.20 23.63 -7.24
N SER A 69 -8.94 23.37 -6.97
CA SER A 69 -7.92 23.20 -8.01
C SER A 69 -8.05 21.82 -8.66
N TRP A 70 -7.74 21.72 -9.96
CA TRP A 70 -7.57 20.45 -10.66
C TRP A 70 -6.48 19.57 -9.99
N LEU A 71 -5.54 20.17 -9.25
CA LEU A 71 -4.51 19.49 -8.48
C LEU A 71 -5.11 18.58 -7.40
N ALA A 72 -6.27 18.93 -6.83
CA ALA A 72 -6.94 18.12 -5.82
C ALA A 72 -7.39 16.74 -6.36
N LEU A 73 -7.63 16.67 -7.67
CA LEU A 73 -7.94 15.41 -8.35
C LEU A 73 -6.68 14.75 -8.95
N PHE A 74 -5.82 15.55 -9.56
CA PHE A 74 -4.64 15.07 -10.27
C PHE A 74 -3.61 14.44 -9.33
N LEU A 75 -3.30 15.08 -8.19
CA LEU A 75 -2.28 14.58 -7.27
C LEU A 75 -2.60 13.21 -6.68
N PRO A 76 -3.83 12.92 -6.19
CA PRO A 76 -4.17 11.57 -5.73
C PRO A 76 -4.11 10.52 -6.83
N VAL A 77 -4.52 10.86 -8.05
CA VAL A 77 -4.43 9.93 -9.20
C VAL A 77 -2.99 9.67 -9.56
N ALA A 78 -2.17 10.73 -9.69
CA ALA A 78 -0.74 10.59 -9.97
C ALA A 78 -0.02 9.77 -8.88
N TYR A 79 -0.33 10.03 -7.60
CA TYR A 79 0.18 9.24 -6.50
C TYR A 79 -0.19 7.76 -6.63
N CYS A 80 -1.46 7.46 -6.90
CA CYS A 80 -1.94 6.09 -7.04
C CYS A 80 -1.25 5.34 -8.21
N LEU A 81 -1.03 6.04 -9.33
CA LEU A 81 -0.32 5.47 -10.48
C LEU A 81 1.17 5.23 -10.19
N LEU A 82 1.84 6.19 -9.53
CA LEU A 82 3.25 6.06 -9.15
C LEU A 82 3.45 4.96 -8.10
N ASP A 83 2.55 4.87 -7.12
CA ASP A 83 2.56 3.84 -6.09
C ASP A 83 2.35 2.45 -6.69
N ALA A 84 1.39 2.30 -7.61
CA ALA A 84 1.16 1.05 -8.31
C ALA A 84 2.37 0.67 -9.20
N ALA A 85 2.95 1.62 -9.92
CA ALA A 85 4.12 1.38 -10.75
C ALA A 85 5.34 1.01 -9.89
N GLY A 86 5.54 1.66 -8.75
CA GLY A 86 6.59 1.34 -7.79
C GLY A 86 6.45 -0.07 -7.25
N THR A 87 5.29 -0.41 -6.71
CA THR A 87 4.99 -1.76 -6.19
C THR A 87 5.20 -2.84 -7.25
N PHE A 88 4.76 -2.59 -8.48
CA PHE A 88 4.96 -3.53 -9.57
C PHE A 88 6.43 -3.66 -9.96
N ALA A 89 7.20 -2.55 -9.93
CA ALA A 89 8.64 -2.58 -10.17
C ALA A 89 9.40 -3.32 -9.06
N ASP A 90 8.94 -3.22 -7.80
CA ASP A 90 9.55 -3.91 -6.66
C ASP A 90 9.55 -5.42 -6.87
N THR A 91 8.50 -6.00 -7.47
CA THR A 91 8.45 -7.44 -7.76
C THR A 91 9.58 -7.86 -8.70
N PHE A 92 9.86 -7.08 -9.74
CA PHE A 92 10.98 -7.37 -10.66
C PHE A 92 12.34 -7.19 -10.00
N VAL A 93 12.50 -6.20 -9.13
CA VAL A 93 13.76 -5.96 -8.42
C VAL A 93 14.03 -7.11 -7.45
N LEU A 94 13.01 -7.56 -6.71
CA LEU A 94 13.12 -8.67 -5.78
C LEU A 94 13.46 -9.97 -6.50
N ASP A 95 12.79 -10.27 -7.60
CA ASP A 95 13.06 -11.44 -8.43
C ASP A 95 14.48 -11.42 -9.01
N LEU A 96 14.89 -10.27 -9.55
CA LEU A 96 16.24 -10.08 -10.08
C LEU A 96 17.33 -10.26 -9.01
N LEU A 97 17.11 -9.75 -7.80
CA LEU A 97 18.07 -9.88 -6.69
C LEU A 97 18.13 -11.34 -6.20
N ALA A 98 16.99 -12.00 -6.05
CA ALA A 98 16.93 -13.41 -5.66
C ALA A 98 17.62 -14.29 -6.70
N GLY A 99 17.31 -14.12 -7.98
CA GLY A 99 17.94 -14.88 -9.08
C GLY A 99 19.45 -14.64 -9.19
N LYS A 100 19.94 -13.42 -8.93
CA LYS A 100 21.39 -13.16 -8.87
C LYS A 100 22.06 -13.84 -7.67
N ALA A 101 21.39 -13.87 -6.52
CA ALA A 101 21.90 -14.54 -5.32
C ALA A 101 21.99 -16.05 -5.55
N GLU A 102 20.99 -16.65 -6.19
CA GLU A 102 20.95 -18.05 -6.58
C GLU A 102 22.05 -18.38 -7.60
N ALA A 103 22.17 -17.61 -8.67
CA ALA A 103 23.19 -17.79 -9.71
C ALA A 103 24.62 -17.66 -9.17
N ALA A 104 24.81 -16.84 -8.14
CA ALA A 104 26.10 -16.68 -7.46
C ALA A 104 26.37 -17.75 -6.42
N GLY A 105 25.41 -18.64 -6.14
CA GLY A 105 25.52 -19.69 -5.12
C GLY A 105 25.73 -19.15 -3.70
N LEU A 106 25.15 -17.99 -3.40
CA LEU A 106 25.34 -17.32 -2.10
C LEU A 106 24.63 -18.06 -0.97
N PHE A 107 23.54 -18.75 -1.28
CA PHE A 107 22.69 -19.45 -0.32
C PHE A 107 22.28 -20.83 -0.85
N ALA A 108 21.89 -21.73 0.06
CA ALA A 108 21.59 -23.10 -0.28
C ALA A 108 20.15 -23.31 -0.77
N THR A 109 19.23 -22.42 -0.41
CA THR A 109 17.81 -22.53 -0.73
C THR A 109 17.28 -21.28 -1.43
N ALA A 110 16.25 -21.45 -2.25
CA ALA A 110 15.55 -20.33 -2.92
C ALA A 110 14.92 -19.38 -1.91
N GLU A 111 14.42 -19.89 -0.77
CA GLU A 111 13.86 -19.09 0.32
C GLU A 111 14.91 -18.16 0.96
N GLU A 112 16.15 -18.65 1.16
CA GLU A 112 17.25 -17.80 1.65
C GLU A 112 17.61 -16.73 0.64
N CYS A 113 17.62 -17.01 -0.66
CA CYS A 113 17.85 -16.05 -1.72
C CYS A 113 16.76 -14.97 -1.75
N SER A 114 15.50 -15.34 -1.60
CA SER A 114 14.36 -14.45 -1.52
C SER A 114 14.41 -13.54 -0.27
N SER A 115 14.73 -14.13 0.89
CA SER A 115 14.91 -13.37 2.15
C SER A 115 16.08 -12.37 2.05
N TYR A 116 17.17 -12.75 1.39
CA TYR A 116 18.29 -11.84 1.12
C TYR A 116 17.87 -10.69 0.21
N ALA A 117 17.10 -10.98 -0.85
CA ALA A 117 16.58 -9.96 -1.76
C ALA A 117 15.68 -8.96 -1.01
N ALA A 118 14.75 -9.46 -0.16
CA ALA A 118 13.89 -8.63 0.67
C ALA A 118 14.69 -7.75 1.64
N SER A 119 15.69 -8.32 2.31
CA SER A 119 16.54 -7.59 3.25
C SER A 119 17.35 -6.50 2.55
N SER A 120 17.87 -6.79 1.35
CA SER A 120 18.62 -5.84 0.53
C SER A 120 17.74 -4.69 0.05
N ALA A 121 16.51 -4.99 -0.40
CA ALA A 121 15.53 -4.00 -0.81
C ALA A 121 15.15 -3.09 0.37
N ASN A 122 14.85 -3.66 1.53
CA ASN A 122 14.57 -2.89 2.74
C ASN A 122 15.74 -1.94 3.10
N CYS A 123 16.97 -2.42 3.04
CA CYS A 123 18.15 -1.57 3.27
C CYS A 123 18.21 -0.40 2.29
N ALA A 124 17.95 -0.63 1.01
CA ALA A 124 17.93 0.42 -0.01
C ALA A 124 16.82 1.45 0.23
N TYR A 125 15.64 1.01 0.64
CA TYR A 125 14.54 1.89 1.04
C TYR A 125 14.92 2.78 2.21
N GLU A 126 15.47 2.21 3.29
CA GLU A 126 15.86 2.98 4.49
C GLU A 126 16.95 4.01 4.16
N LEU A 127 17.91 3.66 3.32
CA LEU A 127 18.93 4.61 2.86
C LEU A 127 18.32 5.76 2.04
N THR A 128 17.34 5.46 1.20
CA THR A 128 16.61 6.47 0.41
C THR A 128 15.81 7.41 1.31
N PHE A 129 15.10 6.87 2.31
CA PHE A 129 14.37 7.67 3.29
C PHE A 129 15.31 8.50 4.16
N LEU A 130 16.46 7.95 4.57
CA LEU A 130 17.47 8.71 5.32
C LEU A 130 17.96 9.91 4.49
N PHE A 131 18.29 9.70 3.22
CA PHE A 131 18.69 10.79 2.33
C PHE A 131 17.61 11.85 2.18
N ALA A 132 16.36 11.43 1.93
CA ALA A 132 15.22 12.34 1.83
C ALA A 132 14.99 13.11 3.15
N ALA A 133 15.11 12.43 4.30
CA ALA A 133 15.00 13.06 5.62
C ALA A 133 16.05 14.14 5.84
N VAL A 134 17.31 13.88 5.48
CA VAL A 134 18.40 14.87 5.55
C VAL A 134 18.07 16.08 4.69
N CYS A 135 17.65 15.87 3.44
CA CYS A 135 17.23 16.96 2.54
C CYS A 135 16.07 17.77 3.13
N CYS A 136 15.07 17.10 3.71
CA CYS A 136 13.92 17.77 4.36
C CYS A 136 14.36 18.59 5.58
N VAL A 137 15.23 18.05 6.44
CA VAL A 137 15.76 18.77 7.61
C VAL A 137 16.53 20.01 7.17
N ILE A 138 17.39 19.89 6.17
CA ILE A 138 18.13 21.03 5.60
C ILE A 138 17.14 22.08 5.07
N TYR A 139 16.13 21.68 4.31
CA TYR A 139 15.12 22.59 3.78
C TYR A 139 14.38 23.32 4.90
N VAL A 140 13.87 22.59 5.91
CA VAL A 140 13.11 23.19 7.01
C VAL A 140 13.98 24.10 7.87
N ALA A 141 15.19 23.66 8.23
CA ALA A 141 16.09 24.41 9.10
C ALA A 141 16.70 25.65 8.42
N LEU A 142 17.16 25.52 7.17
CA LEU A 142 17.90 26.58 6.50
C LEU A 142 17.01 27.50 5.63
N ILE A 143 16.01 26.95 4.94
CA ILE A 143 15.16 27.70 4.01
C ILE A 143 13.92 28.22 4.73
N LYS A 144 13.18 27.35 5.43
CA LYS A 144 11.98 27.73 6.18
C LYS A 144 12.31 28.41 7.52
N LYS A 145 13.51 28.14 8.09
CA LYS A 145 13.96 28.66 9.40
C LYS A 145 12.98 28.32 10.54
N GLU A 146 12.29 27.20 10.41
CA GLU A 146 11.38 26.68 11.45
C GLU A 146 12.17 25.94 12.55
N ARG A 147 11.68 26.05 13.79
CA ARG A 147 12.29 25.34 14.93
C ARG A 147 11.54 24.07 15.21
N PHE A 148 12.27 22.98 15.31
CA PHE A 148 11.71 21.69 15.74
C PHE A 148 11.40 21.71 17.24
N THR A 149 10.18 21.37 17.61
CA THR A 149 9.76 21.23 19.00
C THR A 149 9.39 19.79 19.30
N VAL A 150 10.06 19.17 20.28
CA VAL A 150 9.88 17.75 20.62
C VAL A 150 8.41 17.39 20.91
N LYS A 151 7.68 18.29 21.56
CA LYS A 151 6.27 18.06 21.90
C LYS A 151 5.36 17.96 20.67
N GLN A 152 5.64 18.72 19.61
CA GLN A 152 4.86 18.70 18.36
C GLN A 152 5.31 17.57 17.43
N GLU A 153 6.59 17.24 17.47
CA GLU A 153 7.19 16.25 16.57
C GLU A 153 7.07 14.80 17.13
N GLY A 154 6.98 14.64 18.45
CA GLY A 154 6.95 13.32 19.09
C GLY A 154 5.93 12.33 18.50
N PRO A 155 4.64 12.70 18.31
CA PRO A 155 3.66 11.81 17.68
C PRO A 155 4.00 11.42 16.24
N LYS A 156 4.67 12.32 15.48
CA LYS A 156 5.11 12.05 14.11
C LYS A 156 6.21 10.98 14.06
N TYR A 157 7.13 10.98 15.05
CA TYR A 157 8.16 9.94 15.16
C TYR A 157 7.57 8.56 15.44
N ILE A 158 6.50 8.48 16.25
CA ILE A 158 5.78 7.21 16.47
C ILE A 158 5.16 6.74 15.18
N GLY A 159 4.51 7.64 14.42
CA GLY A 159 3.96 7.33 13.11
C GLY A 159 5.03 6.83 12.12
N ALA A 160 6.19 7.50 12.08
CA ALA A 160 7.31 7.09 11.23
C ALA A 160 7.85 5.70 11.62
N LEU A 161 7.95 5.38 12.92
CA LEU A 161 8.36 4.06 13.38
C LEU A 161 7.38 2.97 12.95
N CYS A 162 6.07 3.23 13.05
CA CYS A 162 5.05 2.30 12.59
C CYS A 162 5.10 2.12 11.05
N GLU A 163 5.35 3.20 10.31
CA GLU A 163 5.51 3.17 8.85
C GLU A 163 6.70 2.31 8.45
N THR A 164 7.87 2.54 9.05
CA THR A 164 9.08 1.73 8.81
C THR A 164 8.82 0.24 9.09
N ALA A 165 8.19 -0.09 10.23
CA ALA A 165 7.85 -1.47 10.55
C ALA A 165 6.88 -2.08 9.51
N GLY A 166 5.91 -1.30 9.05
CA GLY A 166 4.98 -1.69 7.99
C GLY A 166 5.70 -1.93 6.66
N GLN A 167 6.65 -1.06 6.31
CA GLN A 167 7.46 -1.17 5.08
C GLN A 167 8.30 -2.46 5.06
N PHE A 168 8.92 -2.82 6.19
CA PHE A 168 9.64 -4.10 6.28
C PHE A 168 8.71 -5.28 6.00
N ALA A 169 7.55 -5.33 6.65
CA ALA A 169 6.57 -6.39 6.43
C ALA A 169 6.05 -6.43 4.98
N TYR A 170 5.84 -5.27 4.37
CA TYR A 170 5.40 -5.12 2.98
C TYR A 170 6.40 -5.73 1.99
N ILE A 171 7.68 -5.41 2.09
CA ILE A 171 8.72 -5.94 1.21
C ILE A 171 8.86 -7.46 1.36
N PHE A 172 8.79 -7.97 2.59
CA PHE A 172 8.79 -9.42 2.81
C PHE A 172 7.55 -10.12 2.20
N ALA A 173 6.37 -9.49 2.26
CA ALA A 173 5.18 -10.03 1.62
C ALA A 173 5.27 -10.04 0.09
N LEU A 174 6.02 -9.09 -0.52
CA LEU A 174 6.25 -9.04 -1.97
C LEU A 174 7.45 -9.88 -2.42
N SER A 175 8.29 -10.38 -1.52
CA SER A 175 9.47 -11.19 -1.88
C SER A 175 9.08 -12.54 -2.47
N ASP A 176 7.88 -13.02 -2.21
CA ASP A 176 7.24 -14.09 -2.96
C ASP A 176 6.56 -13.50 -4.20
N THR A 177 7.33 -13.35 -5.26
CA THR A 177 6.90 -12.70 -6.49
C THR A 177 5.83 -13.48 -7.24
N ALA A 178 5.77 -14.79 -7.07
CA ALA A 178 4.74 -15.64 -7.66
C ALA A 178 3.34 -15.31 -7.13
N HIS A 179 3.24 -14.91 -5.85
CA HIS A 179 2.00 -14.56 -5.19
C HIS A 179 1.74 -13.04 -5.11
N ALA A 180 2.54 -12.21 -5.78
CA ALA A 180 2.40 -10.73 -5.73
C ALA A 180 1.01 -10.24 -6.17
N ALA A 181 0.37 -10.92 -7.13
CA ALA A 181 -0.99 -10.61 -7.57
C ALA A 181 -2.06 -10.80 -6.48
N ILE A 182 -1.78 -11.65 -5.49
CA ILE A 182 -2.63 -11.94 -4.33
C ILE A 182 -2.25 -11.01 -3.18
N SER A 183 -0.94 -10.89 -2.90
CA SER A 183 -0.41 -10.10 -1.79
C SER A 183 -0.72 -8.61 -1.91
N ALA A 184 -0.60 -8.01 -3.10
CA ALA A 184 -0.84 -6.59 -3.31
C ALA A 184 -2.29 -6.13 -2.98
N PRO A 185 -3.36 -6.84 -3.39
CA PRO A 185 -4.72 -6.52 -2.96
C PRO A 185 -4.94 -6.70 -1.46
N ILE A 186 -4.37 -7.75 -0.85
CA ILE A 186 -4.47 -7.97 0.61
C ILE A 186 -3.81 -6.83 1.37
N ILE A 187 -2.62 -6.41 0.96
CA ILE A 187 -1.93 -5.25 1.55
C ILE A 187 -2.80 -4.00 1.42
N SER A 188 -3.39 -3.74 0.26
CA SER A 188 -4.27 -2.59 0.04
C SER A 188 -5.50 -2.57 0.93
N ALA A 189 -5.91 -3.71 1.46
CA ALA A 189 -7.03 -3.82 2.38
C ALA A 189 -6.77 -3.18 3.76
N TYR A 190 -5.55 -2.65 4.03
CA TYR A 190 -5.30 -1.88 5.24
C TYR A 190 -6.22 -0.66 5.39
N CYS A 191 -6.79 -0.16 4.30
CA CYS A 191 -7.80 0.90 4.36
C CYS A 191 -9.02 0.48 5.17
N VAL A 192 -9.40 -0.81 5.16
CA VAL A 192 -10.47 -1.35 6.01
C VAL A 192 -10.09 -1.23 7.48
N ALA A 193 -8.85 -1.61 7.84
CA ALA A 193 -8.35 -1.47 9.19
C ALA A 193 -8.36 0.01 9.64
N SER A 194 -7.98 0.93 8.75
CA SER A 194 -8.03 2.38 9.01
C SER A 194 -9.43 2.86 9.32
N VAL A 195 -10.43 2.48 8.50
CA VAL A 195 -11.84 2.86 8.71
C VAL A 195 -12.39 2.28 10.01
N VAL A 196 -12.11 1.01 10.31
CA VAL A 196 -12.50 0.37 11.57
C VAL A 196 -11.85 1.08 12.77
N TRP A 197 -10.57 1.44 12.66
CA TRP A 197 -9.85 2.19 13.68
C TRP A 197 -10.48 3.57 13.94
N SER A 198 -10.79 4.32 12.89
CA SER A 198 -11.50 5.60 12.99
C SER A 198 -12.85 5.43 13.69
N ARG A 199 -13.59 4.35 13.38
CA ARG A 199 -14.86 4.06 14.06
C ARG A 199 -14.69 3.84 15.56
N ILE A 200 -13.66 3.11 15.97
CA ILE A 200 -13.43 2.75 17.38
C ILE A 200 -12.89 3.94 18.16
N PHE A 201 -11.86 4.62 17.66
CA PHE A 201 -11.12 5.64 18.39
C PHE A 201 -11.67 7.05 18.17
N LEU A 202 -12.02 7.41 16.95
CA LEU A 202 -12.58 8.73 16.61
C LEU A 202 -14.10 8.76 16.73
N LYS A 203 -14.75 7.58 16.95
CA LYS A 203 -16.20 7.43 17.08
C LYS A 203 -16.99 7.97 15.89
N GLU A 204 -16.39 7.91 14.70
CA GLU A 204 -17.02 8.31 13.45
C GLU A 204 -18.24 7.44 13.14
N LYS A 205 -19.27 8.04 12.53
CA LYS A 205 -20.48 7.32 12.14
C LYS A 205 -20.27 6.71 10.75
N LEU A 206 -20.15 5.40 10.70
CA LEU A 206 -20.09 4.68 9.44
C LEU A 206 -21.50 4.45 8.88
N SER A 207 -21.69 4.71 7.60
CA SER A 207 -22.92 4.40 6.90
C SER A 207 -23.01 2.90 6.57
N TRP A 208 -24.19 2.43 6.25
CA TRP A 208 -24.42 1.06 5.76
C TRP A 208 -23.52 0.73 4.53
N LYS A 209 -23.22 1.70 3.68
CA LYS A 209 -22.37 1.50 2.51
C LYS A 209 -20.91 1.18 2.89
N HIS A 210 -20.37 1.80 3.95
CA HIS A 210 -19.07 1.44 4.49
C HIS A 210 -19.04 -0.03 4.92
N TYR A 211 -20.04 -0.47 5.68
CA TYR A 211 -20.12 -1.87 6.11
C TYR A 211 -20.23 -2.85 4.93
N ALA A 212 -20.97 -2.50 3.88
CA ALA A 212 -21.08 -3.32 2.69
C ALA A 212 -19.74 -3.45 1.95
N MET A 213 -18.99 -2.37 1.81
CA MET A 213 -17.65 -2.39 1.18
C MET A 213 -16.63 -3.15 2.03
N ILE A 214 -16.64 -2.96 3.36
CA ILE A 214 -15.80 -3.72 4.29
C ILE A 214 -16.10 -5.23 4.16
N LEU A 215 -17.38 -5.60 4.11
CA LEU A 215 -17.77 -7.00 3.97
C LEU A 215 -17.24 -7.62 2.66
N LEU A 216 -17.30 -6.88 1.54
CA LEU A 216 -16.75 -7.34 0.26
C LEU A 216 -15.25 -7.60 0.36
N VAL A 217 -14.48 -6.68 0.98
CA VAL A 217 -13.04 -6.85 1.18
C VAL A 217 -12.75 -8.07 2.04
N VAL A 218 -13.45 -8.23 3.17
CA VAL A 218 -13.24 -9.36 4.08
C VAL A 218 -13.55 -10.69 3.39
N ILE A 219 -14.64 -10.78 2.63
CA ILE A 219 -14.97 -12.00 1.86
C ILE A 219 -13.85 -12.30 0.86
N GLY A 220 -13.39 -11.29 0.11
CA GLY A 220 -12.31 -11.46 -0.85
C GLY A 220 -11.01 -11.95 -0.20
N ILE A 221 -10.61 -11.38 0.95
CA ILE A 221 -9.40 -11.81 1.69
C ILE A 221 -9.55 -13.25 2.20
N VAL A 222 -10.72 -13.60 2.77
CA VAL A 222 -10.96 -14.96 3.25
C VAL A 222 -10.90 -15.96 2.09
N MET A 223 -11.46 -15.61 0.92
CA MET A 223 -11.34 -16.45 -0.27
C MET A 223 -9.89 -16.62 -0.70
N LEU A 224 -9.09 -15.54 -0.75
CA LEU A 224 -7.67 -15.63 -1.08
C LEU A 224 -6.92 -16.53 -0.11
N GLY A 225 -7.11 -16.36 1.20
CA GLY A 225 -6.48 -17.19 2.21
C GLY A 225 -6.88 -18.68 2.17
N VAL A 226 -8.05 -19.03 1.62
CA VAL A 226 -8.46 -20.41 1.41
C VAL A 226 -7.78 -21.03 0.18
N PHE A 227 -7.48 -20.22 -0.83
CA PHE A 227 -6.89 -20.67 -2.09
C PHE A 227 -5.37 -20.54 -2.15
N ASP A 228 -4.76 -19.93 -1.14
CA ASP A 228 -3.31 -19.75 -0.99
C ASP A 228 -2.65 -20.95 -0.23
N ILE A 229 -3.37 -22.06 -0.06
CA ILE A 229 -2.90 -23.26 0.65
C ILE A 229 -2.45 -24.32 -0.33
#